data_15125d531122f3d376eba5ef09cccac1
#
_entry.id   15125d531122f3d376eba5ef09cccac1
#
_cell.length_a   1.000
_cell.length_b   1.000
_cell.length_c   1.000
_cell.angle_alpha   90.00
_cell.angle_beta   90.00
_cell.angle_gamma   90.00
#
_symmetry.space_group_name_H-M   'P 1'
#
loop_
_entity.id
_entity.type
_entity.pdbx_description
1 polymer ?
#
loop_
_entity_poly.entity_id
_entity_poly.type
_entity_poly.pdbx_seq_one_letter_code
_entity_poly.pdbx_strand_id
1 'polypeptide(L)'
;MSDDALELESRRDIYASVRDAPGVHVRELERRHDYAKGTLQYHLRELERAGLVEAHDDGKFTRYYASEDAFDGADRAVLSALRRQNSRRVLAHLFADGALSTSALADRLDRSPSTVSWHLSRLTDAGVVERERDGRAVLYSLRDPERVERLYTTYRRGLTDRLIDGLLDVWDGY
;
A
#
# COMPACT_ATOMS: atom_id res chain seq x y z
N MET A 1 1.96 9.89 -37.37
CA MET A 1 3.17 9.18 -36.86
C MET A 1 3.54 9.61 -35.41
N SER A 2 3.34 10.85 -35.05
CA SER A 2 3.69 11.34 -33.72
C SER A 2 2.71 10.87 -32.60
N ASP A 3 1.42 10.72 -32.90
CA ASP A 3 0.40 10.33 -31.91
C ASP A 3 0.55 8.87 -31.45
N ASP A 4 0.81 7.95 -32.36
CA ASP A 4 0.94 6.52 -32.06
C ASP A 4 2.22 6.22 -31.25
N ALA A 5 3.30 6.95 -31.50
CA ALA A 5 4.55 6.83 -30.73
C ALA A 5 4.40 7.43 -29.32
N LEU A 6 3.68 8.55 -29.17
CA LEU A 6 3.36 9.17 -27.88
C LEU A 6 2.42 8.28 -27.06
N GLU A 7 1.42 7.67 -27.68
CA GLU A 7 0.53 6.71 -27.00
C GLU A 7 1.31 5.49 -26.46
N LEU A 8 2.25 4.96 -27.24
CA LEU A 8 3.10 3.84 -26.81
C LEU A 8 4.05 4.24 -25.68
N GLU A 9 4.63 5.42 -25.71
CA GLU A 9 5.49 5.93 -24.64
C GLU A 9 4.69 6.16 -23.36
N SER A 10 3.56 6.84 -23.43
CA SER A 10 2.67 7.06 -22.29
C SER A 10 2.19 5.75 -21.66
N ARG A 11 1.88 4.75 -22.48
CA ARG A 11 1.47 3.43 -22.00
C ARG A 11 2.59 2.71 -21.26
N ARG A 12 3.84 2.79 -21.78
CA ARG A 12 5.03 2.24 -21.11
C ARG A 12 5.31 2.93 -19.78
N ASP A 13 5.21 4.25 -19.71
CA ASP A 13 5.43 5.02 -18.51
C ASP A 13 4.40 4.68 -17.42
N ILE A 14 3.13 4.56 -17.82
CA ILE A 14 2.05 4.16 -16.91
C ILE A 14 2.28 2.73 -16.40
N TYR A 15 2.63 1.79 -17.29
CA TYR A 15 2.92 0.41 -16.90
C TYR A 15 4.13 0.33 -15.96
N ALA A 16 5.21 1.05 -16.25
CA ALA A 16 6.37 1.14 -15.36
C ALA A 16 5.98 1.67 -13.98
N SER A 17 5.13 2.70 -13.91
CA SER A 17 4.63 3.23 -12.63
C SER A 17 3.78 2.24 -11.84
N VAL A 18 2.99 1.40 -12.51
CA VAL A 18 2.21 0.35 -11.85
C VAL A 18 3.14 -0.73 -11.28
N ARG A 19 4.19 -1.11 -12.01
CA ARG A 19 5.21 -2.07 -11.53
C ARG A 19 5.99 -1.53 -10.33
N ASP A 20 6.44 -0.29 -10.40
CA ASP A 20 7.24 0.33 -9.35
C ASP A 20 6.43 0.65 -8.09
N ALA A 21 5.11 0.81 -8.25
CA ALA A 21 4.19 1.20 -7.20
C ALA A 21 2.92 0.33 -7.20
N PRO A 22 3.03 -0.98 -6.88
CA PRO A 22 1.88 -1.88 -6.90
C PRO A 22 0.78 -1.39 -5.96
N GLY A 23 -0.47 -1.45 -6.43
CA GLY A 23 -1.63 -0.90 -5.75
C GLY A 23 -1.81 0.61 -5.94
N VAL A 24 -1.11 1.22 -6.88
CA VAL A 24 -1.32 2.61 -7.28
C VAL A 24 -2.76 2.82 -7.79
N HIS A 25 -3.34 3.99 -7.57
CA HIS A 25 -4.64 4.38 -8.11
C HIS A 25 -4.51 5.58 -9.06
N VAL A 26 -5.56 5.87 -9.86
CA VAL A 26 -5.52 6.90 -10.91
C VAL A 26 -5.06 8.26 -10.39
N ARG A 27 -5.58 8.73 -9.24
CA ARG A 27 -5.17 10.04 -8.67
C ARG A 27 -3.69 10.12 -8.32
N GLU A 28 -3.08 9.00 -7.99
CA GLU A 28 -1.65 8.95 -7.71
C GLU A 28 -0.85 8.96 -9.01
N LEU A 29 -1.32 8.28 -10.04
CA LEU A 29 -0.74 8.36 -11.38
C LEU A 29 -0.84 9.78 -11.95
N GLU A 30 -1.95 10.49 -11.73
CA GLU A 30 -2.09 11.92 -12.09
C GLU A 30 -1.02 12.80 -11.44
N ARG A 31 -0.62 12.51 -10.21
CA ARG A 31 0.46 13.26 -9.53
C ARG A 31 1.85 12.88 -10.01
N ARG A 32 2.03 11.68 -10.54
CA ARG A 32 3.32 11.17 -11.02
C ARG A 32 3.60 11.54 -12.48
N HIS A 33 2.55 11.74 -13.24
CA HIS A 33 2.60 12.01 -14.67
C HIS A 33 1.79 13.26 -15.01
N ASP A 34 2.23 13.96 -16.04
CA ASP A 34 1.48 15.10 -16.61
C ASP A 34 0.49 14.61 -17.69
N TYR A 35 -0.29 13.58 -17.34
CA TYR A 35 -1.34 13.04 -18.21
C TYR A 35 -2.72 13.34 -17.64
N ALA A 36 -3.64 13.71 -18.54
CA ALA A 36 -5.04 13.87 -18.15
C ALA A 36 -5.63 12.55 -17.62
N LYS A 37 -6.54 12.65 -16.66
CA LYS A 37 -7.22 11.50 -16.06
C LYS A 37 -7.82 10.54 -17.09
N GLY A 38 -8.43 11.07 -18.15
CA GLY A 38 -9.02 10.26 -19.23
C GLY A 38 -7.97 9.46 -20.00
N THR A 39 -6.79 10.04 -20.23
CA THR A 39 -5.66 9.36 -20.87
C THR A 39 -5.14 8.23 -20.01
N LEU A 40 -4.95 8.47 -18.71
CA LEU A 40 -4.55 7.44 -17.74
C LEU A 40 -5.54 6.28 -17.71
N GLN A 41 -6.84 6.58 -17.61
CA GLN A 41 -7.90 5.57 -17.60
C GLN A 41 -7.98 4.78 -18.91
N TYR A 42 -7.74 5.44 -20.05
CA TYR A 42 -7.67 4.77 -21.35
C TYR A 42 -6.53 3.75 -21.39
N HIS A 43 -5.30 4.18 -21.07
CA HIS A 43 -4.15 3.30 -21.11
C HIS A 43 -4.22 2.17 -20.08
N LEU A 44 -4.75 2.41 -18.88
CA LEU A 44 -4.97 1.37 -17.89
C LEU A 44 -5.94 0.29 -18.40
N ARG A 45 -7.05 0.68 -19.05
CA ARG A 45 -7.98 -0.28 -19.67
C ARG A 45 -7.33 -1.10 -20.79
N GLU A 46 -6.48 -0.46 -21.61
CA GLU A 46 -5.75 -1.17 -22.66
C GLU A 46 -4.74 -2.17 -22.06
N LEU A 47 -4.04 -1.79 -20.98
CA LEU A 47 -3.14 -2.69 -20.25
C LEU A 47 -3.88 -3.86 -19.59
N GLU A 48 -5.08 -3.63 -19.04
CA GLU A 48 -5.95 -4.70 -18.54
C GLU A 48 -6.39 -5.66 -19.65
N ARG A 49 -6.85 -5.13 -20.79
CA ARG A 49 -7.25 -5.94 -21.95
C ARG A 49 -6.10 -6.79 -22.49
N ALA A 50 -4.88 -6.26 -22.41
CA ALA A 50 -3.67 -6.99 -22.80
C ALA A 50 -3.21 -8.00 -21.75
N GLY A 51 -3.86 -8.07 -20.57
CA GLY A 51 -3.47 -8.95 -19.48
C GLY A 51 -2.17 -8.57 -18.78
N LEU A 52 -1.72 -7.32 -18.94
CA LEU A 52 -0.49 -6.81 -18.32
C LEU A 52 -0.73 -6.21 -16.94
N VAL A 53 -1.93 -5.73 -16.68
CA VAL A 53 -2.34 -5.09 -15.43
C VAL A 53 -3.66 -5.69 -14.95
N GLU A 54 -3.78 -5.85 -13.64
CA GLU A 54 -4.99 -6.25 -12.95
C GLU A 54 -5.54 -5.09 -12.11
N ALA A 55 -6.85 -4.88 -12.15
CA ALA A 55 -7.54 -3.90 -11.32
C ALA A 55 -8.30 -4.58 -10.18
N HIS A 56 -8.11 -4.08 -8.96
CA HIS A 56 -8.81 -4.56 -7.76
C HIS A 56 -9.41 -3.39 -6.99
N ASP A 57 -10.67 -3.53 -6.58
CA ASP A 57 -11.34 -2.55 -5.73
C ASP A 57 -10.99 -2.80 -4.26
N ASP A 58 -10.54 -1.76 -3.55
CA ASP A 58 -10.27 -1.81 -2.11
C ASP A 58 -11.38 -1.16 -1.25
N GLY A 59 -12.54 -0.90 -1.85
CA GLY A 59 -13.70 -0.24 -1.24
C GLY A 59 -13.65 1.29 -1.32
N LYS A 60 -12.50 1.89 -1.61
CA LYS A 60 -12.31 3.34 -1.77
C LYS A 60 -11.74 3.71 -3.14
N PHE A 61 -10.82 2.90 -3.64
CA PHE A 61 -10.10 3.12 -4.89
C PHE A 61 -10.03 1.83 -5.69
N THR A 62 -10.06 1.96 -7.01
CA THR A 62 -9.55 0.92 -7.89
C THR A 62 -8.02 0.98 -7.88
N ARG A 63 -7.39 -0.12 -7.51
CA ARG A 63 -5.94 -0.28 -7.41
C ARG A 63 -5.43 -1.17 -8.51
N TYR A 64 -4.28 -0.81 -9.06
CA TYR A 64 -3.67 -1.46 -10.21
C TYR A 64 -2.39 -2.18 -9.81
N TYR A 65 -2.21 -3.38 -10.34
CA TYR A 65 -1.08 -4.27 -10.11
C TYR A 65 -0.58 -4.83 -11.43
N ALA A 66 0.72 -4.96 -11.61
CA ALA A 66 1.25 -5.66 -12.77
C ALA A 66 0.96 -7.17 -12.64
N SER A 67 0.42 -7.76 -13.70
CA SER A 67 0.01 -9.18 -13.69
C SER A 67 1.21 -10.13 -13.51
N GLU A 68 2.39 -9.73 -13.97
CA GLU A 68 3.63 -10.52 -13.83
C GLU A 68 4.09 -10.70 -12.37
N ASP A 69 3.73 -9.79 -11.47
CA ASP A 69 4.09 -9.87 -10.06
C ASP A 69 3.29 -10.94 -9.29
N ALA A 70 2.18 -11.41 -9.86
CA ALA A 70 1.34 -12.49 -9.32
C ALA A 70 0.98 -12.35 -7.84
N PHE A 71 0.66 -11.13 -7.39
CA PHE A 71 0.28 -10.86 -6.00
C PHE A 71 -0.97 -11.64 -5.61
N ASP A 72 -0.90 -12.37 -4.51
CA ASP A 72 -2.07 -12.99 -3.89
C ASP A 72 -2.93 -11.97 -3.11
N GLY A 73 -4.04 -12.43 -2.54
CA GLY A 73 -4.93 -11.56 -1.76
C GLY A 73 -4.26 -10.97 -0.52
N ALA A 74 -3.37 -11.71 0.12
CA ALA A 74 -2.63 -11.25 1.29
C ALA A 74 -1.55 -10.23 0.92
N ASP A 75 -0.86 -10.41 -0.21
CA ASP A 75 0.09 -9.41 -0.74
C ASP A 75 -0.63 -8.09 -1.04
N ARG A 76 -1.77 -8.13 -1.73
CA ARG A 76 -2.57 -6.94 -2.03
C ARG A 76 -3.07 -6.23 -0.78
N ALA A 77 -3.48 -6.98 0.26
CA ALA A 77 -3.91 -6.41 1.54
C ALA A 77 -2.76 -5.67 2.24
N VAL A 78 -1.58 -6.27 2.29
CA VAL A 78 -0.38 -5.64 2.87
C VAL A 78 0.03 -4.41 2.07
N LEU A 79 0.10 -4.49 0.74
CA LEU A 79 0.45 -3.36 -0.13
C LEU A 79 -0.54 -2.20 0.03
N SER A 80 -1.85 -2.48 0.09
CA SER A 80 -2.88 -1.47 0.34
C SER A 80 -2.71 -0.80 1.72
N ALA A 81 -2.35 -1.57 2.75
CA ALA A 81 -2.07 -1.04 4.08
C ALA A 81 -0.81 -0.17 4.11
N LEU A 82 0.27 -0.62 3.48
CA LEU A 82 1.54 0.11 3.38
C LEU A 82 1.41 1.45 2.63
N ARG A 83 0.46 1.58 1.70
CA ARG A 83 0.21 2.82 0.97
C ARG A 83 -0.51 3.89 1.79
N ARG A 84 -1.15 3.51 2.90
CA ARG A 84 -1.86 4.44 3.79
C ARG A 84 -0.94 4.84 4.95
N GLN A 85 -0.61 6.13 5.06
CA GLN A 85 0.34 6.63 6.05
C GLN A 85 0.08 6.12 7.47
N ASN A 86 -1.15 6.25 7.98
CA ASN A 86 -1.45 5.82 9.35
C ASN A 86 -1.37 4.30 9.52
N SER A 87 -1.83 3.53 8.53
CA SER A 87 -1.70 2.07 8.55
C SER A 87 -0.23 1.65 8.51
N ARG A 88 0.58 2.27 7.64
CA ARG A 88 2.01 2.00 7.54
C ARG A 88 2.74 2.26 8.87
N ARG A 89 2.40 3.35 9.58
CA ARG A 89 2.95 3.64 10.91
C ARG A 89 2.59 2.57 11.94
N VAL A 90 1.35 2.11 11.94
CA VAL A 90 0.92 0.99 12.80
C VAL A 90 1.73 -0.25 12.50
N LEU A 91 1.85 -0.63 11.22
CA LEU A 91 2.61 -1.81 10.80
C LEU A 91 4.10 -1.71 11.19
N ALA A 92 4.71 -0.52 11.06
CA ALA A 92 6.09 -0.29 11.44
C ALA A 92 6.33 -0.54 12.94
N HIS A 93 5.45 -0.03 13.81
CA HIS A 93 5.56 -0.29 15.25
C HIS A 93 5.31 -1.75 15.61
N LEU A 94 4.35 -2.41 14.97
CA LEU A 94 4.11 -3.84 15.19
C LEU A 94 5.27 -4.70 14.68
N PHE A 95 5.93 -4.27 13.63
CA PHE A 95 7.12 -4.95 13.12
C PHE A 95 8.30 -4.82 14.08
N ALA A 96 8.57 -3.60 14.56
CA ALA A 96 9.70 -3.31 15.42
C ALA A 96 9.55 -3.88 16.85
N ASP A 97 8.35 -3.74 17.43
CA ASP A 97 8.10 -3.99 18.86
C ASP A 97 7.33 -5.31 19.12
N GLY A 98 6.84 -5.97 18.08
CA GLY A 98 6.02 -7.17 18.20
C GLY A 98 4.57 -6.87 18.59
N ALA A 99 4.00 -7.65 19.50
CA ALA A 99 2.61 -7.51 19.90
C ALA A 99 2.40 -6.29 20.83
N LEU A 100 1.46 -5.41 20.45
CA LEU A 100 1.16 -4.17 21.17
C LEU A 100 -0.35 -4.02 21.43
N SER A 101 -0.68 -3.39 22.56
CA SER A 101 -2.05 -2.97 22.86
C SER A 101 -2.46 -1.70 22.08
N THR A 102 -3.77 -1.44 22.00
CA THR A 102 -4.27 -0.19 21.40
C THR A 102 -3.71 1.05 22.09
N SER A 103 -3.62 1.04 23.43
CA SER A 103 -3.06 2.17 24.19
C SER A 103 -1.58 2.38 23.90
N ALA A 104 -0.79 1.32 23.89
CA ALA A 104 0.64 1.40 23.57
C ALA A 104 0.89 1.96 22.15
N LEU A 105 0.08 1.54 21.18
CA LEU A 105 0.13 2.09 19.82
C LEU A 105 -0.33 3.55 19.77
N ALA A 106 -1.37 3.92 20.52
CA ALA A 106 -1.87 5.28 20.58
C ALA A 106 -0.81 6.25 21.10
N ASP A 107 -0.08 5.86 22.14
CA ASP A 107 1.03 6.64 22.72
C ASP A 107 2.17 6.82 21.70
N ARG A 108 2.58 5.73 21.01
CA ARG A 108 3.66 5.78 20.00
C ARG A 108 3.31 6.61 18.77
N LEU A 109 2.05 6.57 18.37
CA LEU A 109 1.56 7.26 17.17
C LEU A 109 1.15 8.71 17.44
N ASP A 110 1.09 9.13 18.72
CA ASP A 110 0.52 10.41 19.14
C ASP A 110 -0.90 10.60 18.55
N ARG A 111 -1.75 9.61 18.81
CA ARG A 111 -3.14 9.57 18.32
C ARG A 111 -4.07 9.08 19.43
N SER A 112 -5.35 9.43 19.31
CA SER A 112 -6.35 8.91 20.24
C SER A 112 -6.52 7.39 20.10
N PRO A 113 -6.79 6.68 21.22
CA PRO A 113 -7.08 5.24 21.19
C PRO A 113 -8.21 4.86 20.24
N SER A 114 -9.23 5.71 20.07
CA SER A 114 -10.34 5.48 19.16
C SER A 114 -9.90 5.50 17.69
N THR A 115 -9.00 6.43 17.32
CA THR A 115 -8.42 6.50 15.97
C THR A 115 -7.58 5.25 15.68
N VAL A 116 -6.72 4.85 16.63
CA VAL A 116 -5.89 3.65 16.49
C VAL A 116 -6.74 2.38 16.40
N SER A 117 -7.77 2.27 17.25
CA SER A 117 -8.72 1.15 17.23
C SER A 117 -9.41 1.00 15.87
N TRP A 118 -9.79 2.11 15.24
CA TRP A 118 -10.37 2.10 13.91
C TRP A 118 -9.38 1.55 12.84
N HIS A 119 -8.12 1.98 12.88
CA HIS A 119 -7.09 1.45 11.97
C HIS A 119 -6.81 -0.03 12.23
N LEU A 120 -6.71 -0.44 13.49
CA LEU A 120 -6.49 -1.84 13.86
C LEU A 120 -7.65 -2.74 13.40
N SER A 121 -8.90 -2.30 13.56
CA SER A 121 -10.07 -3.04 13.06
C SER A 121 -9.95 -3.27 11.55
N ARG A 122 -9.66 -2.25 10.77
CA ARG A 122 -9.49 -2.38 9.32
C ARG A 122 -8.35 -3.30 8.91
N LEU A 123 -7.21 -3.23 9.62
CA LEU A 123 -6.07 -4.09 9.36
C LEU A 123 -6.35 -5.55 9.75
N THR A 124 -7.13 -5.77 10.80
CA THR A 124 -7.57 -7.10 11.23
C THR A 124 -8.58 -7.68 10.23
N ASP A 125 -9.55 -6.89 9.79
CA ASP A 125 -10.53 -7.30 8.78
C ASP A 125 -9.88 -7.64 7.44
N ALA A 126 -8.82 -6.91 7.09
CA ALA A 126 -8.00 -7.19 5.89
C ALA A 126 -7.05 -8.39 6.06
N GLY A 127 -6.94 -8.96 7.24
CA GLY A 127 -6.06 -10.09 7.53
C GLY A 127 -4.56 -9.76 7.58
N VAL A 128 -4.20 -8.49 7.72
CA VAL A 128 -2.80 -8.02 7.83
C VAL A 128 -2.30 -8.09 9.27
N VAL A 129 -3.21 -7.78 10.21
CA VAL A 129 -2.96 -7.80 11.65
C VAL A 129 -3.85 -8.86 12.28
N GLU A 130 -3.35 -9.55 13.27
CA GLU A 130 -4.11 -10.47 14.11
C GLU A 130 -4.28 -9.89 15.51
N ARG A 131 -5.34 -10.33 16.16
CA ARG A 131 -5.74 -9.89 17.47
C ARG A 131 -5.75 -11.09 18.41
N GLU A 132 -5.04 -10.98 19.53
CA GLU A 132 -4.98 -12.01 20.55
C GLU A 132 -5.39 -11.43 21.90
N ARG A 133 -6.01 -12.26 22.73
CA ARG A 133 -6.35 -11.91 24.11
C ARG A 133 -5.31 -12.52 25.05
N ASP A 134 -4.59 -11.66 25.76
CA ASP A 134 -3.66 -12.04 26.81
C ASP A 134 -4.21 -11.57 28.18
N GLY A 135 -4.87 -12.48 28.88
CA GLY A 135 -5.56 -12.18 30.13
C GLY A 135 -6.66 -11.11 29.95
N ARG A 136 -6.45 -9.93 30.55
CA ARG A 136 -7.34 -8.77 30.42
C ARG A 136 -6.97 -7.84 29.28
N ALA A 137 -5.76 -7.98 28.71
CA ALA A 137 -5.28 -7.18 27.62
C ALA A 137 -5.69 -7.78 26.27
N VAL A 138 -5.82 -6.90 25.27
CA VAL A 138 -5.93 -7.27 23.87
C VAL A 138 -4.68 -6.77 23.17
N LEU A 139 -3.95 -7.67 22.55
CA LEU A 139 -2.74 -7.40 21.81
C LEU A 139 -2.97 -7.60 20.32
N TYR A 140 -2.26 -6.82 19.54
CA TYR A 140 -2.26 -6.86 18.08
C TYR A 140 -0.84 -7.13 17.60
N SER A 141 -0.70 -7.99 16.62
CA SER A 141 0.58 -8.33 15.98
C SER A 141 0.42 -8.46 14.47
N LEU A 142 1.51 -8.45 13.73
CA LEU A 142 1.49 -8.75 12.31
C LEU A 142 1.18 -10.23 12.11
N ARG A 143 0.26 -10.55 11.21
CA ARG A 143 -0.05 -11.95 10.87
C ARG A 143 1.11 -12.65 10.17
N ASP A 144 1.78 -11.91 9.28
CA ASP A 144 2.91 -12.39 8.49
C ASP A 144 3.99 -11.29 8.41
N PRO A 145 4.86 -11.18 9.43
CA PRO A 145 5.91 -10.15 9.46
C PRO A 145 6.88 -10.25 8.27
N GLU A 146 7.24 -11.46 7.84
CA GLU A 146 8.16 -11.67 6.73
C GLU A 146 7.58 -11.14 5.40
N ARG A 147 6.28 -11.34 5.18
CA ARG A 147 5.56 -10.80 4.04
C ARG A 147 5.57 -9.27 4.04
N VAL A 148 5.28 -8.66 5.19
CA VAL A 148 5.28 -7.19 5.35
C VAL A 148 6.67 -6.63 5.05
N GLU A 149 7.72 -7.22 5.62
CA GLU A 149 9.10 -6.81 5.40
C GLU A 149 9.51 -6.94 3.93
N ARG A 150 9.24 -8.07 3.32
CA ARG A 150 9.56 -8.34 1.91
C ARG A 150 8.90 -7.33 0.98
N LEU A 151 7.60 -7.10 1.13
CA LEU A 151 6.84 -6.17 0.29
C LEU A 151 7.27 -4.72 0.52
N TYR A 152 7.50 -4.33 1.77
CA TYR A 152 7.99 -3.00 2.09
C TYR A 152 9.38 -2.76 1.48
N THR A 153 10.33 -3.66 1.71
CA THR A 153 11.72 -3.54 1.21
C THR A 153 11.75 -3.46 -0.32
N THR A 154 10.94 -4.28 -0.98
CA THR A 154 10.90 -4.32 -2.45
C THR A 154 10.30 -3.06 -3.05
N TYR A 155 9.22 -2.54 -2.46
CA TYR A 155 8.39 -1.49 -3.08
C TYR A 155 8.41 -0.14 -2.36
N ARG A 156 9.22 0.03 -1.31
CA ARG A 156 9.22 1.25 -0.46
C ARG A 156 9.26 2.56 -1.25
N ARG A 157 10.03 2.63 -2.33
CA ARG A 157 10.14 3.84 -3.18
C ARG A 157 8.85 4.19 -3.91
N GLY A 158 8.04 3.18 -4.24
CA GLY A 158 6.74 3.36 -4.89
C GLY A 158 5.57 3.53 -3.91
N LEU A 159 5.75 3.14 -2.65
CA LEU A 159 4.71 3.22 -1.62
C LEU A 159 4.62 4.60 -0.96
N THR A 160 5.69 5.38 -1.01
CA THR A 160 5.76 6.72 -0.42
C THR A 160 5.57 7.78 -1.49
N ASP A 161 4.60 8.68 -1.32
CA ASP A 161 4.61 9.96 -2.02
C ASP A 161 5.80 10.77 -1.47
N ARG A 162 6.68 11.28 -2.33
CA ARG A 162 7.94 11.95 -2.01
C ARG A 162 7.89 13.11 -1.00
N LEU A 163 6.71 13.45 -0.48
CA LEU A 163 6.50 14.58 0.42
C LEU A 163 6.40 14.23 1.91
N ILE A 164 6.57 12.94 2.30
CA ILE A 164 6.34 12.52 3.70
C ILE A 164 7.43 11.54 4.19
N ASP A 165 8.68 11.86 3.94
CA ASP A 165 9.83 10.99 4.25
C ASP A 165 10.31 11.00 5.71
N GLY A 166 9.56 11.62 6.64
CA GLY A 166 9.94 11.63 8.07
C GLY A 166 9.72 10.31 8.82
N LEU A 167 9.31 9.21 8.15
CA LEU A 167 8.97 7.93 8.79
C LEU A 167 9.84 6.74 8.34
N LEU A 168 10.76 6.96 7.44
CA LEU A 168 11.75 5.95 7.03
C LEU A 168 12.69 5.58 8.18
N ASP A 169 12.88 6.49 9.14
CA ASP A 169 13.76 6.29 10.29
C ASP A 169 13.36 5.12 11.20
N VAL A 170 12.09 4.74 11.23
CA VAL A 170 11.63 3.58 12.03
C VAL A 170 11.96 2.25 11.34
N TRP A 171 12.00 2.22 10.00
CA TRP A 171 12.31 1.02 9.22
C TRP A 171 13.80 0.88 8.87
N ASP A 172 14.50 2.01 8.70
CA ASP A 172 15.92 2.04 8.33
C ASP A 172 16.86 2.06 9.56
N GLY A 173 16.31 2.11 10.79
CA GLY A 173 17.05 2.10 12.05
C GLY A 173 17.30 0.71 12.66
N TYR A 174 16.96 -0.39 11.93
CA TYR A 174 17.18 -1.77 12.38
C TYR A 174 18.04 -2.56 11.39
#